data_7f32f0a8ebac7f271016547e876f5db7
#
_entry.id   7f32f0a8ebac7f271016547e876f5db7
#
_cell.length_a   1.000
_cell.length_b   1.000
_cell.length_c   1.000
_cell.angle_alpha   90.00
_cell.angle_beta   90.00
_cell.angle_gamma   90.00
#
_symmetry.space_group_name_H-M   'P 1'
#
loop_
_entity.id
_entity.type
_entity.pdbx_description
1 polymer ?
#
loop_
_entity_poly.entity_id
_entity_poly.type
_entity_poly.pdbx_seq_one_letter_code
_entity_poly.pdbx_strand_id
1 'polypeptide(L)'
;DDRLFKTGISGWENAMNHNIPISATFTLFKYLQVNPSVNYTERWYTRKINQTYNEETGRLEQNLNDTINGFYRVSNYSASLSLSTKLYGMYKPLFMKKKEIQIRHVVTPQVGISGAPAFSKYWEEYTDNNGNTQYYSPYTGQPFGVPSREGSGTVSFSIANNLEMKYYDAKKDTLKKVSLIDDLSVNMSYNMAAKEKPWSPLSMNLRLKLTKNYTFNMNASFATYAYTFDKSGNVVEGNRTEWSYGRFGRFQGYGSSFNYTFNNDTWKKWFGPKEDEKDKDKKESEDGDGEDSEGTEDGTTTKKVEKAQADPDGYQVFKMPWSLSFSYSFNIREDRTKPINRYSMRYPFTYTHNINMNGNVKISNNWSLSFNSGYDFQAKEITQTSCTISRDLHCFNLSASLSPFGRWKYYNVTIRANASILQDLKYEQRSQTQSNIQWY
;
A
#
# COMPACT_ATOMS: atom_id res chain seq x y z
N ASP A 1 1.42 11.25 -34.51
CA ASP A 1 2.63 10.49 -34.81
C ASP A 1 2.39 9.72 -36.13
N ASP A 2 2.92 10.26 -37.22
CA ASP A 2 2.73 9.74 -38.61
C ASP A 2 3.28 8.32 -38.83
N ARG A 3 3.90 7.72 -37.82
CA ARG A 3 4.50 6.39 -37.89
C ARG A 3 3.49 5.25 -37.86
N LEU A 4 2.31 5.49 -37.28
CA LEU A 4 1.30 4.44 -37.11
C LEU A 4 0.79 3.86 -38.45
N PHE A 5 0.86 4.65 -39.55
CA PHE A 5 0.41 4.25 -40.87
C PHE A 5 1.54 4.00 -41.88
N LYS A 6 2.79 4.33 -41.53
CA LYS A 6 3.97 4.15 -42.40
C LYS A 6 4.70 2.83 -42.22
N THR A 7 4.58 2.21 -41.05
CA THR A 7 5.10 0.86 -40.81
C THR A 7 4.00 -0.15 -41.12
N GLY A 8 4.23 -1.02 -42.09
CA GLY A 8 3.31 -2.15 -42.34
C GLY A 8 3.05 -2.97 -41.08
N ILE A 9 1.95 -3.70 -41.03
CA ILE A 9 1.51 -4.54 -39.90
C ILE A 9 2.62 -5.49 -39.40
N SER A 10 3.58 -5.85 -40.24
CA SER A 10 4.75 -6.66 -39.90
C SER A 10 5.69 -6.03 -38.86
N GLY A 11 5.67 -4.70 -38.72
CA GLY A 11 6.47 -3.98 -37.71
C GLY A 11 5.78 -3.82 -36.35
N TRP A 12 4.54 -4.25 -36.20
CA TRP A 12 3.78 -4.11 -34.96
C TRP A 12 4.11 -5.23 -33.98
N GLU A 13 4.29 -4.86 -32.72
CA GLU A 13 4.40 -5.81 -31.62
C GLU A 13 3.00 -6.22 -31.16
N ASN A 14 2.52 -7.34 -31.69
CA ASN A 14 1.21 -7.85 -31.31
C ASN A 14 1.38 -8.93 -30.26
N ALA A 15 0.66 -8.78 -29.16
CA ALA A 15 0.62 -9.76 -28.10
C ALA A 15 -0.77 -9.78 -27.43
N MET A 16 -1.18 -10.94 -26.96
CA MET A 16 -2.38 -11.11 -26.13
C MET A 16 -2.02 -11.81 -24.82
N ASN A 17 -2.67 -11.38 -23.74
CA ASN A 17 -2.51 -11.99 -22.43
C ASN A 17 -3.86 -12.43 -21.89
N HIS A 18 -3.98 -13.72 -21.60
CA HIS A 18 -5.14 -14.34 -20.98
C HIS A 18 -4.79 -14.69 -19.54
N ASN A 19 -5.52 -14.15 -18.59
CA ASN A 19 -5.39 -14.47 -17.18
C ASN A 19 -6.70 -15.10 -16.69
N ILE A 20 -6.62 -16.35 -16.26
CA ILE A 20 -7.76 -17.14 -15.82
C ILE A 20 -7.57 -17.49 -14.35
N PRO A 21 -8.10 -16.67 -13.42
CA PRO A 21 -8.12 -16.98 -12.02
C PRO A 21 -9.25 -17.96 -11.72
N ILE A 22 -8.93 -19.04 -11.04
CA ILE A 22 -9.90 -20.04 -10.57
C ILE A 22 -9.74 -20.07 -9.04
N SER A 23 -10.79 -19.73 -8.32
CA SER A 23 -10.77 -19.76 -6.86
C SER A 23 -12.07 -20.36 -6.33
N ALA A 24 -11.96 -21.03 -5.20
CA ALA A 24 -13.09 -21.56 -4.46
C ALA A 24 -12.93 -21.21 -2.98
N THR A 25 -14.05 -21.04 -2.30
CA THR A 25 -14.07 -20.83 -0.84
C THR A 25 -15.07 -21.80 -0.26
N PHE A 26 -14.63 -22.62 0.69
CA PHE A 26 -15.53 -23.53 1.40
C PHE A 26 -15.11 -23.67 2.87
N THR A 27 -16.02 -24.07 3.69
CA THR A 27 -15.79 -24.23 5.13
C THR A 27 -15.81 -25.72 5.48
N LEU A 28 -14.70 -26.23 5.99
CA LEU A 28 -14.59 -27.58 6.53
C LEU A 28 -14.87 -27.57 8.03
N PHE A 29 -15.54 -28.62 8.51
CA PHE A 29 -15.83 -28.80 9.95
C PHE A 29 -16.51 -27.60 10.63
N LYS A 30 -17.23 -26.78 9.87
CA LYS A 30 -17.91 -25.52 10.29
C LYS A 30 -16.99 -24.38 10.72
N TYR A 31 -15.70 -24.60 10.89
CA TYR A 31 -14.78 -23.60 11.48
C TYR A 31 -13.55 -23.30 10.62
N LEU A 32 -13.12 -24.23 9.81
CA LEU A 32 -11.92 -24.08 8.99
C LEU A 32 -12.30 -23.58 7.59
N GLN A 33 -11.95 -22.34 7.28
CA GLN A 33 -12.08 -21.79 5.93
C GLN A 33 -10.90 -22.26 5.07
N VAL A 34 -11.22 -22.78 3.89
CA VAL A 34 -10.28 -23.33 2.93
C VAL A 34 -10.49 -22.59 1.62
N ASN A 35 -9.45 -21.91 1.16
CA ASN A 35 -9.47 -21.11 -0.04
C ASN A 35 -8.39 -21.58 -1.02
N PRO A 36 -8.63 -22.62 -1.83
CA PRO A 36 -7.76 -22.97 -2.93
C PRO A 36 -7.90 -21.97 -4.07
N SER A 37 -6.79 -21.64 -4.70
CA SER A 37 -6.80 -20.87 -5.93
C SER A 37 -5.72 -21.35 -6.90
N VAL A 38 -6.06 -21.29 -8.18
CA VAL A 38 -5.13 -21.56 -9.28
C VAL A 38 -5.24 -20.39 -10.23
N ASN A 39 -4.11 -19.82 -10.58
CA ASN A 39 -4.05 -18.79 -11.59
C ASN A 39 -3.33 -19.35 -12.82
N TYR A 40 -4.01 -19.38 -13.93
CA TYR A 40 -3.46 -19.76 -15.22
C TYR A 40 -3.29 -18.51 -16.07
N THR A 41 -2.07 -18.29 -16.58
CA THR A 41 -1.78 -17.18 -17.48
C THR A 41 -1.23 -17.72 -18.78
N GLU A 42 -1.79 -17.26 -19.89
CA GLU A 42 -1.36 -17.62 -21.23
C GLU A 42 -1.11 -16.36 -22.04
N ARG A 43 0.06 -16.29 -22.64
CA ARG A 43 0.51 -15.17 -23.45
C ARG A 43 0.73 -15.65 -24.88
N TRP A 44 0.18 -14.92 -25.82
CA TRP A 44 0.38 -15.16 -27.25
C TRP A 44 1.24 -14.07 -27.83
N TYR A 45 2.30 -14.48 -28.48
CA TYR A 45 3.25 -13.59 -29.14
C TYR A 45 3.31 -13.91 -30.63
N THR A 46 3.47 -12.88 -31.43
CA THR A 46 3.59 -13.03 -32.90
C THR A 46 5.04 -13.14 -33.36
N ARG A 47 5.99 -13.01 -32.44
CA ARG A 47 7.42 -13.17 -32.70
C ARG A 47 8.18 -13.62 -31.47
N LYS A 48 9.33 -14.22 -31.70
CA LYS A 48 10.37 -14.45 -30.70
C LYS A 48 11.68 -13.86 -31.21
N ILE A 49 12.56 -13.52 -30.27
CA ILE A 49 13.83 -12.86 -30.57
C ILE A 49 14.92 -13.73 -29.99
N ASN A 50 15.70 -14.37 -30.86
CA ASN A 50 16.86 -15.08 -30.42
C ASN A 50 17.98 -14.08 -30.11
N GLN A 51 18.83 -14.40 -29.15
CA GLN A 51 19.97 -13.58 -28.78
C GLN A 51 21.23 -14.44 -28.91
N THR A 52 22.29 -13.85 -29.41
CA THR A 52 23.59 -14.50 -29.52
C THR A 52 24.55 -13.84 -28.54
N TYR A 53 25.31 -14.67 -27.81
CA TYR A 53 26.34 -14.14 -26.93
C TYR A 53 27.54 -13.71 -27.75
N ASN A 54 27.93 -12.45 -27.60
CA ASN A 54 29.13 -11.89 -28.24
C ASN A 54 30.29 -11.97 -27.23
N GLU A 55 31.30 -12.79 -27.53
CA GLU A 55 32.48 -12.99 -26.68
C GLU A 55 33.34 -11.72 -26.57
N GLU A 56 33.37 -10.88 -27.59
CA GLU A 56 34.16 -9.63 -27.60
C GLU A 56 33.57 -8.57 -26.68
N THR A 57 32.24 -8.42 -26.69
CA THR A 57 31.52 -7.44 -25.84
C THR A 57 31.11 -7.97 -24.49
N GLY A 58 31.16 -9.31 -24.31
CA GLY A 58 30.72 -9.98 -23.10
C GLY A 58 29.21 -9.83 -22.82
N ARG A 59 28.41 -9.61 -23.88
CA ARG A 59 26.97 -9.34 -23.77
C ARG A 59 26.15 -10.19 -24.72
N LEU A 60 24.89 -10.40 -24.35
CA LEU A 60 23.87 -10.90 -25.27
C LEU A 60 23.50 -9.78 -26.25
N GLU A 61 23.68 -10.04 -27.52
CA GLU A 61 23.32 -9.11 -28.59
C GLU A 61 22.10 -9.65 -29.33
N GLN A 62 21.25 -8.72 -29.69
CA GLN A 62 20.04 -8.99 -30.43
C GLN A 62 20.29 -8.47 -31.88
N ASN A 63 20.40 -9.36 -32.83
CA ASN A 63 20.41 -9.00 -34.23
C ASN A 63 18.96 -8.89 -34.73
N LEU A 64 18.72 -7.86 -35.55
CA LEU A 64 17.39 -7.66 -36.17
C LEU A 64 16.98 -8.86 -37.03
N ASN A 65 17.97 -9.59 -37.59
CA ASN A 65 17.73 -10.80 -38.38
C ASN A 65 17.34 -12.03 -37.56
N ASP A 66 17.52 -11.99 -36.22
CA ASP A 66 17.18 -13.09 -35.32
C ASP A 66 15.75 -13.04 -34.82
N THR A 67 14.97 -12.10 -35.32
CA THR A 67 13.52 -12.02 -35.06
C THR A 67 12.78 -13.03 -35.92
N ILE A 68 12.23 -14.05 -35.28
CA ILE A 68 11.46 -15.09 -35.95
C ILE A 68 9.96 -14.80 -35.74
N ASN A 69 9.27 -14.49 -36.84
CA ASN A 69 7.83 -14.29 -36.85
C ASN A 69 7.10 -15.63 -36.81
N GLY A 70 6.02 -15.72 -36.04
CA GLY A 70 5.24 -16.91 -35.87
C GLY A 70 4.23 -16.77 -34.74
N PHE A 71 3.43 -17.78 -34.52
CA PHE A 71 2.54 -17.81 -33.37
C PHE A 71 3.20 -18.58 -32.21
N TYR A 72 3.45 -17.88 -31.11
CA TYR A 72 4.11 -18.45 -29.94
C TYR A 72 3.22 -18.34 -28.71
N ARG A 73 3.08 -19.45 -28.05
CA ARG A 73 2.24 -19.59 -26.85
C ARG A 73 3.11 -19.82 -25.62
N VAL A 74 3.07 -18.90 -24.68
CA VAL A 74 3.82 -18.94 -23.42
C VAL A 74 2.82 -18.98 -22.28
N SER A 75 2.79 -20.12 -21.56
CA SER A 75 1.84 -20.32 -20.46
C SER A 75 2.53 -20.63 -19.16
N ASN A 76 1.95 -20.17 -18.08
CA ASN A 76 2.33 -20.55 -16.72
C ASN A 76 1.12 -20.68 -15.81
N TYR A 77 1.29 -21.39 -14.73
CA TYR A 77 0.28 -21.50 -13.70
C TYR A 77 0.93 -21.46 -12.32
N SER A 78 0.16 -20.99 -11.36
CA SER A 78 0.50 -21.03 -9.94
C SER A 78 -0.70 -21.53 -9.16
N ALA A 79 -0.46 -22.24 -8.07
CA ALA A 79 -1.50 -22.71 -7.17
C ALA A 79 -1.24 -22.17 -5.77
N SER A 80 -2.32 -21.85 -5.06
CA SER A 80 -2.26 -21.51 -3.65
C SER A 80 -3.40 -22.14 -2.87
N LEU A 81 -3.16 -22.42 -1.61
CA LEU A 81 -4.12 -22.91 -0.64
C LEU A 81 -3.98 -22.08 0.62
N SER A 82 -5.04 -21.43 1.04
CA SER A 82 -5.08 -20.69 2.30
C SER A 82 -6.07 -21.36 3.25
N LEU A 83 -5.60 -21.62 4.45
CA LEU A 83 -6.36 -22.22 5.55
C LEU A 83 -6.45 -21.20 6.67
N SER A 84 -7.64 -20.85 7.11
CA SER A 84 -7.85 -19.93 8.23
C SER A 84 -9.01 -20.36 9.12
N THR A 85 -8.93 -19.98 10.38
CA THR A 85 -10.03 -20.18 11.32
C THR A 85 -10.14 -18.97 12.25
N LYS A 86 -11.31 -18.78 12.86
CA LYS A 86 -11.54 -17.70 13.84
C LYS A 86 -11.80 -18.31 15.20
N LEU A 87 -10.94 -17.98 16.15
CA LEU A 87 -11.09 -18.37 17.56
C LEU A 87 -11.63 -17.17 18.34
N TYR A 88 -12.67 -17.39 19.11
CA TYR A 88 -13.33 -16.36 19.88
C TYR A 88 -13.11 -16.57 21.37
N GLY A 89 -12.55 -15.56 22.03
CA GLY A 89 -12.46 -15.47 23.48
C GLY A 89 -13.39 -14.37 24.02
N MET A 90 -14.07 -14.64 25.09
CA MET A 90 -14.90 -13.65 25.79
C MET A 90 -14.41 -13.50 27.23
N TYR A 91 -13.98 -12.30 27.59
CA TYR A 91 -13.39 -11.99 28.88
C TYR A 91 -14.24 -10.96 29.62
N LYS A 92 -14.44 -11.17 30.92
CA LYS A 92 -15.01 -10.17 31.84
C LYS A 92 -13.88 -9.70 32.76
N PRO A 93 -13.50 -8.41 32.77
CA PRO A 93 -12.43 -7.93 33.63
C PRO A 93 -12.79 -8.05 35.09
N LEU A 94 -11.99 -8.75 35.87
CA LEU A 94 -12.18 -8.96 37.29
C LEU A 94 -12.15 -7.67 38.14
N PHE A 95 -11.44 -6.66 37.64
CA PHE A 95 -11.20 -5.39 38.34
C PHE A 95 -12.36 -4.38 38.22
N MET A 96 -13.33 -4.63 37.33
CA MET A 96 -14.40 -3.68 37.00
C MET A 96 -15.79 -4.27 37.28
N LYS A 97 -15.99 -4.86 38.46
CA LYS A 97 -17.24 -5.54 38.88
C LYS A 97 -18.49 -4.67 38.79
N LYS A 98 -18.35 -3.32 38.77
CA LYS A 98 -19.52 -2.40 38.76
C LYS A 98 -19.97 -1.95 37.36
N LYS A 99 -19.25 -2.33 36.29
CA LYS A 99 -19.64 -2.01 34.92
C LYS A 99 -19.78 -3.30 34.12
N GLU A 100 -20.87 -3.46 33.39
CA GLU A 100 -21.05 -4.58 32.46
C GLU A 100 -20.10 -4.43 31.26
N ILE A 101 -18.84 -4.77 31.50
CA ILE A 101 -17.80 -4.74 30.45
C ILE A 101 -17.58 -6.16 29.97
N GLN A 102 -17.66 -6.34 28.66
CA GLN A 102 -17.31 -7.59 27.98
C GLN A 102 -16.24 -7.30 26.95
N ILE A 103 -15.16 -8.06 26.98
CA ILE A 103 -14.07 -7.97 26.01
C ILE A 103 -14.15 -9.20 25.11
N ARG A 104 -14.29 -8.98 23.80
CA ARG A 104 -14.24 -10.01 22.79
C ARG A 104 -12.85 -9.98 22.14
N HIS A 105 -12.16 -11.10 22.21
CA HIS A 105 -10.90 -11.33 21.52
C HIS A 105 -11.16 -12.28 20.37
N VAL A 106 -10.76 -11.89 19.17
CA VAL A 106 -10.82 -12.72 17.96
C VAL A 106 -9.39 -12.97 17.51
N VAL A 107 -9.00 -14.24 17.50
CA VAL A 107 -7.70 -14.69 16.98
C VAL A 107 -7.95 -15.40 15.66
N THR A 108 -7.30 -14.97 14.61
CA THR A 108 -7.41 -15.55 13.26
C THR A 108 -6.04 -16.10 12.82
N PRO A 109 -5.70 -17.35 13.17
CA PRO A 109 -4.55 -18.01 12.60
C PRO A 109 -4.83 -18.36 11.15
N GLN A 110 -3.82 -18.18 10.31
CA GLN A 110 -3.85 -18.49 8.89
C GLN A 110 -2.54 -19.15 8.47
N VAL A 111 -2.66 -20.20 7.67
CA VAL A 111 -1.54 -20.85 6.99
C VAL A 111 -1.82 -20.83 5.50
N GLY A 112 -0.88 -20.32 4.72
CA GLY A 112 -0.94 -20.30 3.28
C GLY A 112 0.19 -21.13 2.68
N ILE A 113 -0.11 -21.88 1.63
CA ILE A 113 0.87 -22.59 0.81
C ILE A 113 0.67 -22.10 -0.60
N SER A 114 1.73 -21.65 -1.26
CA SER A 114 1.67 -21.22 -2.66
C SER A 114 2.89 -21.70 -3.41
N GLY A 115 2.72 -21.96 -4.70
CA GLY A 115 3.83 -22.38 -5.53
C GLY A 115 3.51 -22.36 -7.01
N ALA A 116 4.58 -22.34 -7.79
CA ALA A 116 4.55 -22.48 -9.22
C ALA A 116 5.68 -23.40 -9.66
N PRO A 117 5.48 -24.26 -10.66
CA PRO A 117 6.56 -25.09 -11.18
C PRO A 117 7.58 -24.27 -11.96
N ALA A 118 8.69 -24.87 -12.29
CA ALA A 118 9.69 -24.31 -13.18
C ALA A 118 9.17 -24.29 -14.64
N PHE A 119 9.38 -23.15 -15.32
CA PHE A 119 9.01 -23.00 -16.74
C PHE A 119 10.25 -22.88 -17.62
N SER A 120 11.26 -23.73 -17.35
CA SER A 120 12.55 -23.74 -18.05
C SER A 120 12.42 -23.89 -19.58
N LYS A 121 11.34 -24.48 -20.09
CA LYS A 121 11.09 -24.65 -21.54
C LYS A 121 11.03 -23.34 -22.34
N TYR A 122 10.86 -22.20 -21.69
CA TYR A 122 10.84 -20.89 -22.33
C TYR A 122 12.17 -20.17 -22.22
N TRP A 123 13.21 -20.85 -21.72
CA TRP A 123 14.53 -20.31 -21.49
C TRP A 123 15.55 -21.14 -22.24
N GLU A 124 16.51 -20.46 -22.85
CA GLU A 124 17.65 -21.02 -23.56
C GLU A 124 18.92 -20.76 -22.76
N GLU A 125 19.91 -21.64 -22.88
CA GLU A 125 21.19 -21.53 -22.18
C GLU A 125 22.28 -21.02 -23.11
N TYR A 126 23.25 -20.29 -22.56
CA TYR A 126 24.48 -19.92 -23.22
C TYR A 126 25.63 -19.93 -22.20
N THR A 127 26.85 -20.01 -22.71
CA THR A 127 28.06 -20.00 -21.86
C THR A 127 28.71 -18.62 -21.98
N ASP A 128 28.99 -17.99 -20.84
CA ASP A 128 29.71 -16.71 -20.77
C ASP A 128 31.24 -16.89 -20.93
N ASN A 129 31.99 -15.78 -21.05
CA ASN A 129 33.46 -15.80 -21.19
C ASN A 129 34.17 -16.42 -19.98
N ASN A 130 33.50 -16.59 -18.85
CA ASN A 130 34.05 -17.21 -17.65
C ASN A 130 33.76 -18.72 -17.59
N GLY A 131 33.11 -19.28 -18.60
CA GLY A 131 32.69 -20.67 -18.64
C GLY A 131 31.45 -20.98 -17.80
N ASN A 132 30.72 -19.96 -17.34
CA ASN A 132 29.47 -20.15 -16.57
C ASN A 132 28.29 -20.29 -17.51
N THR A 133 27.41 -21.23 -17.22
CA THR A 133 26.14 -21.37 -17.90
C THR A 133 25.16 -20.28 -17.43
N GLN A 134 24.69 -19.47 -18.35
CA GLN A 134 23.71 -18.41 -18.18
C GLN A 134 22.45 -18.73 -18.99
N TYR A 135 21.36 -18.01 -18.69
CA TYR A 135 20.07 -18.28 -19.32
C TYR A 135 19.44 -16.99 -19.82
N TYR A 136 18.82 -17.06 -20.98
CA TYR A 136 18.00 -15.98 -21.51
C TYR A 136 16.69 -16.55 -22.05
N SER A 137 15.72 -15.69 -22.30
CA SER A 137 14.48 -16.10 -22.94
C SER A 137 14.26 -15.33 -24.24
N PRO A 138 13.94 -16.02 -25.34
CA PRO A 138 13.56 -15.37 -26.61
C PRO A 138 12.32 -14.48 -26.52
N TYR A 139 11.62 -14.54 -25.39
CA TYR A 139 10.43 -13.73 -25.11
C TYR A 139 10.72 -12.56 -24.17
N THR A 140 11.98 -12.35 -23.76
CA THR A 140 12.40 -11.19 -22.98
C THR A 140 12.22 -9.93 -23.84
N GLY A 141 11.60 -8.89 -23.26
CA GLY A 141 11.28 -7.67 -24.00
C GLY A 141 9.91 -7.68 -24.69
N GLN A 142 9.21 -8.82 -24.72
CA GLN A 142 7.81 -8.86 -25.16
C GLN A 142 6.89 -8.15 -24.13
N PRO A 143 5.74 -7.60 -24.56
CA PRO A 143 4.88 -6.75 -23.71
C PRO A 143 4.43 -7.38 -22.40
N PHE A 144 4.28 -8.71 -22.34
CA PHE A 144 3.80 -9.41 -21.14
C PHE A 144 4.87 -10.29 -20.47
N GLY A 145 6.13 -10.21 -20.95
CA GLY A 145 7.27 -10.92 -20.38
C GLY A 145 7.19 -12.45 -20.46
N VAL A 146 8.00 -13.11 -19.67
CA VAL A 146 8.17 -14.55 -19.64
C VAL A 146 8.02 -15.09 -18.21
N PRO A 147 7.46 -16.31 -18.00
CA PRO A 147 7.41 -16.92 -16.68
C PRO A 147 8.80 -17.27 -16.14
N SER A 148 8.91 -17.36 -14.82
CA SER A 148 10.17 -17.70 -14.15
C SER A 148 10.72 -19.05 -14.61
N ARG A 149 12.04 -19.11 -14.84
CA ARG A 149 12.74 -20.35 -15.17
C ARG A 149 12.68 -21.34 -14.02
N GLU A 150 12.81 -20.84 -12.80
CA GLU A 150 12.84 -21.65 -11.61
C GLU A 150 11.46 -21.74 -10.96
N GLY A 151 11.19 -22.86 -10.34
CA GLY A 151 10.00 -23.05 -9.54
C GLY A 151 10.03 -22.25 -8.26
N SER A 152 8.88 -21.90 -7.75
CA SER A 152 8.71 -21.20 -6.47
C SER A 152 7.79 -21.99 -5.54
N GLY A 153 8.06 -21.89 -4.25
CA GLY A 153 7.21 -22.48 -3.22
C GLY A 153 7.35 -21.71 -1.93
N THR A 154 6.24 -21.33 -1.32
CA THR A 154 6.23 -20.55 -0.08
C THR A 154 5.14 -21.06 0.85
N VAL A 155 5.50 -21.28 2.11
CA VAL A 155 4.55 -21.48 3.21
C VAL A 155 4.52 -20.19 4.02
N SER A 156 3.35 -19.61 4.20
CA SER A 156 3.14 -18.39 4.99
C SER A 156 2.36 -18.69 6.26
N PHE A 157 2.77 -18.08 7.34
CA PHE A 157 2.11 -18.16 8.64
C PHE A 157 1.70 -16.75 9.06
N SER A 158 0.45 -16.59 9.43
CA SER A 158 -0.09 -15.32 9.89
C SER A 158 -1.01 -15.56 11.09
N ILE A 159 -0.92 -14.70 12.07
CA ILE A 159 -1.85 -14.68 13.21
C ILE A 159 -2.32 -13.24 13.36
N ALA A 160 -3.59 -13.00 13.10
CA ALA A 160 -4.23 -11.71 13.34
C ALA A 160 -5.07 -11.77 14.62
N ASN A 161 -4.97 -10.71 15.42
CA ASN A 161 -5.70 -10.56 16.67
C ASN A 161 -6.48 -9.26 16.65
N ASN A 162 -7.75 -9.34 17.00
CA ASN A 162 -8.65 -8.20 17.18
C ASN A 162 -9.23 -8.23 18.58
N LEU A 163 -9.22 -7.10 19.26
CA LEU A 163 -9.73 -6.97 20.63
C LEU A 163 -10.75 -5.84 20.70
N GLU A 164 -11.99 -6.19 21.01
CA GLU A 164 -13.11 -5.28 21.11
C GLU A 164 -13.71 -5.29 22.50
N MET A 165 -14.10 -4.13 23.00
CA MET A 165 -14.77 -3.97 24.27
C MET A 165 -16.20 -3.49 24.06
N LYS A 166 -17.15 -4.14 24.70
CA LYS A 166 -18.52 -3.64 24.86
C LYS A 166 -18.70 -3.19 26.30
N TYR A 167 -19.26 -2.01 26.48
CA TYR A 167 -19.60 -1.49 27.78
C TYR A 167 -20.96 -0.78 27.76
N TYR A 168 -21.67 -0.84 28.85
CA TYR A 168 -22.92 -0.13 29.01
C TYR A 168 -22.65 1.34 29.42
N ASP A 169 -23.17 2.27 28.66
CA ASP A 169 -23.11 3.70 28.95
C ASP A 169 -24.41 4.12 29.68
N ALA A 170 -24.33 4.21 31.01
CA ALA A 170 -25.48 4.55 31.85
C ALA A 170 -26.09 5.94 31.58
N LYS A 171 -25.33 6.86 30.92
CA LYS A 171 -25.84 8.19 30.57
C LYS A 171 -26.73 8.19 29.32
N LYS A 172 -26.48 7.23 28.40
CA LYS A 172 -27.22 7.13 27.14
C LYS A 172 -28.11 5.90 27.04
N ASP A 173 -28.17 5.08 28.11
CA ASP A 173 -28.90 3.79 28.18
C ASP A 173 -28.64 2.88 26.98
N THR A 174 -27.39 2.84 26.49
CA THR A 174 -26.99 2.10 25.28
C THR A 174 -25.69 1.32 25.48
N LEU A 175 -25.60 0.16 24.83
CA LEU A 175 -24.36 -0.61 24.74
C LEU A 175 -23.43 0.01 23.70
N LYS A 176 -22.27 0.51 24.13
CA LYS A 176 -21.23 1.03 23.24
C LYS A 176 -20.17 -0.04 22.98
N LYS A 177 -19.72 -0.08 21.72
CA LYS A 177 -18.63 -0.93 21.25
C LYS A 177 -17.42 -0.05 20.94
N VAL A 178 -16.26 -0.43 21.48
CA VAL A 178 -14.98 0.23 21.23
C VAL A 178 -13.96 -0.81 20.83
N SER A 179 -13.23 -0.57 19.73
CA SER A 179 -12.07 -1.38 19.39
C SER A 179 -10.90 -0.98 20.30
N LEU A 180 -10.34 -1.94 21.02
CA LEU A 180 -9.13 -1.74 21.82
C LEU A 180 -7.88 -1.98 20.97
N ILE A 181 -7.89 -3.08 20.22
CA ILE A 181 -6.87 -3.42 19.22
C ILE A 181 -7.64 -3.74 17.94
N ASP A 182 -7.48 -2.89 16.94
CA ASP A 182 -8.15 -3.07 15.67
C ASP A 182 -7.49 -4.20 14.85
N ASP A 183 -6.17 -4.24 14.86
CA ASP A 183 -5.38 -5.33 14.29
C ASP A 183 -4.05 -5.46 15.03
N LEU A 184 -3.69 -6.65 15.44
CA LEU A 184 -2.35 -7.05 15.85
C LEU A 184 -2.00 -8.30 15.06
N SER A 185 -1.22 -8.15 14.02
CA SER A 185 -0.82 -9.25 13.14
C SER A 185 0.67 -9.57 13.27
N VAL A 186 0.96 -10.86 13.24
CA VAL A 186 2.31 -11.42 13.21
C VAL A 186 2.41 -12.30 11.99
N ASN A 187 3.41 -12.04 11.14
CA ASN A 187 3.56 -12.71 9.86
C ASN A 187 4.99 -13.23 9.67
N MET A 188 5.11 -14.41 9.08
CA MET A 188 6.36 -15.05 8.74
C MET A 188 6.15 -16.01 7.58
N SER A 189 7.17 -16.23 6.77
CA SER A 189 7.11 -17.19 5.66
C SER A 189 8.36 -18.05 5.54
N TYR A 190 8.17 -19.21 4.95
CA TYR A 190 9.22 -20.17 4.62
C TYR A 190 9.25 -20.39 3.11
N ASN A 191 10.37 -20.07 2.48
CA ASN A 191 10.58 -20.28 1.05
C ASN A 191 11.14 -21.69 0.81
N MET A 192 10.31 -22.59 0.30
CA MET A 192 10.69 -23.99 0.04
C MET A 192 11.69 -24.14 -1.12
N ALA A 193 11.75 -23.16 -2.01
CA ALA A 193 12.67 -23.16 -3.14
C ALA A 193 14.05 -22.58 -2.81
N ALA A 194 14.19 -21.91 -1.66
CA ALA A 194 15.46 -21.34 -1.25
C ALA A 194 16.45 -22.43 -0.80
N LYS A 195 17.65 -22.43 -1.40
CA LYS A 195 18.74 -23.32 -1.00
C LYS A 195 19.33 -22.93 0.35
N GLU A 196 19.33 -21.64 0.66
CA GLU A 196 19.83 -21.06 1.91
C GLU A 196 18.83 -20.05 2.44
N LYS A 197 18.79 -19.87 3.75
CA LYS A 197 17.98 -18.86 4.45
C LYS A 197 16.48 -18.86 4.05
N PRO A 198 15.80 -20.01 4.19
CA PRO A 198 14.42 -20.14 3.74
C PRO A 198 13.42 -19.30 4.55
N TRP A 199 13.71 -18.92 5.79
CA TRP A 199 12.80 -18.15 6.65
C TRP A 199 12.86 -16.66 6.39
N SER A 200 11.73 -16.03 6.20
CA SER A 200 11.62 -14.58 6.15
C SER A 200 11.83 -13.95 7.54
N PRO A 201 12.11 -12.65 7.64
CA PRO A 201 11.98 -11.94 8.90
C PRO A 201 10.57 -12.05 9.48
N LEU A 202 10.47 -12.10 10.81
CA LEU A 202 9.21 -12.01 11.51
C LEU A 202 8.76 -10.55 11.51
N SER A 203 7.59 -10.27 10.96
CA SER A 203 6.97 -8.94 10.96
C SER A 203 5.78 -8.90 11.90
N MET A 204 5.70 -7.82 12.68
CA MET A 204 4.60 -7.54 13.60
C MET A 204 3.99 -6.20 13.24
N ASN A 205 2.66 -6.14 13.13
CA ASN A 205 1.93 -4.90 12.88
C ASN A 205 0.85 -4.75 13.94
N LEU A 206 0.75 -3.56 14.49
CA LEU A 206 -0.28 -3.17 15.45
C LEU A 206 -0.99 -1.93 14.94
N ARG A 207 -2.31 -1.99 14.89
CA ARG A 207 -3.16 -0.85 14.59
C ARG A 207 -4.15 -0.65 15.74
N LEU A 208 -4.12 0.56 16.31
CA LEU A 208 -5.04 1.00 17.33
C LEU A 208 -5.90 2.13 16.75
N LYS A 209 -7.21 1.96 16.75
CA LYS A 209 -8.16 2.99 16.36
C LYS A 209 -8.86 3.52 17.60
N LEU A 210 -8.23 4.51 18.25
CA LEU A 210 -8.70 5.02 19.53
C LEU A 210 -9.96 5.87 19.41
N THR A 211 -10.11 6.57 18.28
CA THR A 211 -11.31 7.34 17.93
C THR A 211 -11.53 7.33 16.42
N LYS A 212 -12.66 7.86 15.93
CA LYS A 212 -12.92 8.00 14.50
C LYS A 212 -11.80 8.79 13.76
N ASN A 213 -11.17 9.74 14.46
CA ASN A 213 -10.18 10.67 13.90
C ASN A 213 -8.74 10.36 14.32
N TYR A 214 -8.52 9.35 15.14
CA TYR A 214 -7.20 9.03 15.68
C TYR A 214 -6.84 7.57 15.48
N THR A 215 -5.83 7.33 14.67
CA THR A 215 -5.27 6.00 14.40
C THR A 215 -3.79 5.99 14.72
N PHE A 216 -3.35 5.00 15.47
CA PHE A 216 -1.95 4.73 15.76
C PHE A 216 -1.56 3.41 15.11
N ASN A 217 -0.51 3.44 14.32
CA ASN A 217 0.07 2.26 13.68
C ASN A 217 1.49 2.05 14.20
N MET A 218 1.83 0.80 14.40
CA MET A 218 3.14 0.37 14.84
C MET A 218 3.54 -0.87 14.06
N ASN A 219 4.77 -0.91 13.58
CA ASN A 219 5.35 -2.09 12.93
C ASN A 219 6.73 -2.38 13.51
N ALA A 220 7.05 -3.64 13.64
CA ALA A 220 8.38 -4.09 14.06
C ALA A 220 8.82 -5.27 13.19
N SER A 221 10.10 -5.36 12.91
CA SER A 221 10.71 -6.43 12.14
C SER A 221 11.86 -7.06 12.90
N PHE A 222 11.88 -8.39 12.89
CA PHE A 222 12.90 -9.19 13.55
C PHE A 222 13.52 -10.16 12.52
N ALA A 223 14.80 -9.98 12.22
CA ALA A 223 15.51 -10.90 11.34
C ALA A 223 15.65 -12.28 11.99
N THR A 224 15.47 -13.27 11.17
CA THR A 224 15.56 -14.68 11.57
C THR A 224 17.00 -15.16 11.70
N TYR A 225 17.90 -14.61 10.88
CA TYR A 225 19.28 -15.08 10.79
C TYR A 225 20.26 -14.16 11.52
N ALA A 226 21.24 -14.77 12.18
CA ALA A 226 22.29 -14.08 12.90
C ALA A 226 23.36 -13.56 11.94
N TYR A 227 24.01 -12.46 12.32
CA TYR A 227 25.20 -11.99 11.61
C TYR A 227 26.40 -12.89 11.89
N THR A 228 27.27 -13.04 10.89
CA THR A 228 28.55 -13.72 10.95
C THR A 228 29.58 -12.94 10.12
N PHE A 229 30.84 -13.31 10.22
CA PHE A 229 31.90 -12.80 9.35
C PHE A 229 32.15 -13.76 8.21
N ASP A 230 32.28 -13.24 7.00
CA ASP A 230 32.78 -14.01 5.85
C ASP A 230 34.30 -14.25 5.94
N LYS A 231 34.86 -14.97 4.96
CA LYS A 231 36.30 -15.23 4.87
C LYS A 231 37.14 -13.96 4.72
N SER A 232 36.55 -12.88 4.25
CA SER A 232 37.19 -11.56 4.04
C SER A 232 37.04 -10.66 5.25
N GLY A 233 36.35 -11.09 6.31
CA GLY A 233 36.09 -10.31 7.51
C GLY A 233 34.92 -9.33 7.40
N ASN A 234 34.12 -9.38 6.30
CA ASN A 234 32.93 -8.58 6.16
C ASN A 234 31.77 -9.19 6.94
N VAL A 235 30.90 -8.33 7.43
CA VAL A 235 29.68 -8.76 8.12
C VAL A 235 28.65 -9.20 7.10
N VAL A 236 28.25 -10.43 7.18
CA VAL A 236 27.20 -11.02 6.35
C VAL A 236 26.15 -11.68 7.23
N GLU A 237 24.95 -11.80 6.72
CA GLU A 237 23.92 -12.60 7.37
C GLU A 237 24.22 -14.08 7.18
N GLY A 238 24.42 -14.79 8.28
CA GLY A 238 24.77 -16.23 8.27
C GLY A 238 23.57 -17.13 8.00
N ASN A 239 23.83 -18.45 7.94
CA ASN A 239 22.78 -19.46 7.73
C ASN A 239 22.16 -19.96 9.05
N ARG A 240 22.74 -19.60 10.20
CA ARG A 240 22.19 -19.94 11.52
C ARG A 240 21.11 -18.98 11.94
N THR A 241 20.00 -19.54 12.39
CA THR A 241 18.89 -18.73 12.91
C THR A 241 19.22 -18.19 14.31
N GLU A 242 18.67 -17.05 14.68
CA GLU A 242 18.73 -16.50 16.04
C GLU A 242 18.14 -17.49 17.05
N TRP A 243 17.15 -18.28 16.63
CA TRP A 243 16.52 -19.31 17.47
C TRP A 243 17.49 -20.42 17.89
N SER A 244 18.45 -20.78 17.02
CA SER A 244 19.50 -21.75 17.37
C SER A 244 20.41 -21.29 18.51
N TYR A 245 20.38 -19.98 18.81
CA TYR A 245 21.07 -19.36 19.95
C TYR A 245 20.13 -19.07 21.13
N GLY A 246 18.88 -19.58 21.09
CA GLY A 246 17.88 -19.33 22.13
C GLY A 246 17.32 -17.91 22.13
N ARG A 247 17.47 -17.16 21.03
CA ARG A 247 16.99 -15.79 20.88
C ARG A 247 15.71 -15.75 20.07
N PHE A 248 14.80 -14.80 20.35
CA PHE A 248 13.54 -14.65 19.61
C PHE A 248 13.76 -14.22 18.15
N GLY A 249 14.74 -13.35 17.92
CA GLY A 249 15.07 -12.80 16.61
C GLY A 249 15.97 -11.57 16.78
N ARG A 250 16.59 -11.13 15.70
CA ARG A 250 17.40 -9.91 15.69
C ARG A 250 16.52 -8.73 15.30
N PHE A 251 16.33 -7.82 16.23
CA PHE A 251 15.55 -6.61 15.98
C PHE A 251 16.20 -5.80 14.85
N GLN A 252 15.46 -5.57 13.76
CA GLN A 252 15.91 -4.83 12.58
C GLN A 252 15.40 -3.40 12.59
N GLY A 253 14.24 -3.19 13.13
CA GLY A 253 13.63 -1.88 13.15
C GLY A 253 12.22 -1.86 13.69
N TYR A 254 11.81 -0.65 14.01
CA TYR A 254 10.52 -0.29 14.53
C TYR A 254 10.05 0.97 13.83
N GLY A 255 8.81 0.97 13.40
CA GLY A 255 8.14 2.15 12.88
C GLY A 255 6.85 2.40 13.64
N SER A 256 6.57 3.64 13.94
CA SER A 256 5.27 4.05 14.45
C SER A 256 4.79 5.29 13.71
N SER A 257 3.49 5.33 13.47
CA SER A 257 2.85 6.52 12.95
C SER A 257 1.53 6.75 13.66
N PHE A 258 1.23 8.00 13.90
CA PHE A 258 -0.10 8.38 14.31
C PHE A 258 -0.67 9.41 13.33
N ASN A 259 -1.96 9.28 13.06
CA ASN A 259 -2.68 10.20 12.22
C ASN A 259 -3.82 10.81 13.02
N TYR A 260 -3.98 12.10 12.91
CA TYR A 260 -5.08 12.83 13.50
C TYR A 260 -5.69 13.79 12.47
N THR A 261 -7.01 13.74 12.33
CA THR A 261 -7.73 14.60 11.39
C THR A 261 -8.62 15.56 12.15
N PHE A 262 -8.36 16.85 11.98
CA PHE A 262 -9.21 17.95 12.42
C PHE A 262 -10.21 18.27 11.32
N ASN A 263 -11.44 18.50 11.71
CA ASN A 263 -12.52 18.95 10.84
C ASN A 263 -13.48 19.89 11.62
N ASN A 264 -14.51 20.37 10.97
CA ASN A 264 -15.51 21.24 11.59
C ASN A 264 -16.10 20.66 12.88
N ASP A 265 -16.35 19.35 12.93
CA ASP A 265 -16.95 18.69 14.10
C ASP A 265 -15.97 18.58 15.25
N THR A 266 -14.70 18.27 14.93
CA THR A 266 -13.63 18.22 15.92
C THR A 266 -13.39 19.61 16.53
N TRP A 267 -13.40 20.65 15.68
CA TRP A 267 -13.22 22.02 16.12
C TRP A 267 -14.36 22.47 17.05
N LYS A 268 -15.62 22.21 16.67
CA LYS A 268 -16.78 22.51 17.51
C LYS A 268 -16.74 21.80 18.86
N LYS A 269 -16.29 20.54 18.86
CA LYS A 269 -16.17 19.75 20.07
C LYS A 269 -15.12 20.30 21.05
N TRP A 270 -14.05 20.91 20.55
CA TRP A 270 -12.94 21.39 21.36
C TRP A 270 -13.06 22.87 21.74
N PHE A 271 -13.55 23.69 20.84
CA PHE A 271 -13.56 25.15 20.95
C PHE A 271 -14.95 25.77 20.80
N GLY A 272 -15.96 24.99 20.43
CA GLY A 272 -17.33 25.46 20.36
C GLY A 272 -17.96 25.70 21.74
N PRO A 273 -18.98 26.56 21.85
CA PRO A 273 -19.73 26.69 23.08
C PRO A 273 -20.31 25.31 23.47
N LYS A 274 -20.25 24.98 24.76
CA LYS A 274 -20.88 23.75 25.27
C LYS A 274 -22.38 23.89 25.08
N GLU A 275 -22.92 23.27 24.03
CA GLU A 275 -24.37 23.11 23.85
C GLU A 275 -24.90 22.24 24.98
N ASP A 276 -25.98 22.68 25.61
CA ASP A 276 -26.65 21.92 26.65
C ASP A 276 -27.07 20.54 26.15
N GLU A 277 -26.84 19.51 26.99
CA GLU A 277 -26.94 18.09 26.64
C GLU A 277 -28.32 17.62 26.08
N LYS A 278 -29.34 18.49 26.06
CA LYS A 278 -30.69 18.14 25.63
C LYS A 278 -30.92 18.10 24.11
N ASP A 279 -30.06 18.76 23.30
CA ASP A 279 -30.20 18.78 21.84
C ASP A 279 -29.33 17.74 21.09
N LYS A 280 -28.49 16.99 21.80
CA LYS A 280 -27.63 15.98 21.18
C LYS A 280 -28.33 14.67 20.83
N ASP A 281 -29.40 14.33 21.53
CA ASP A 281 -30.09 13.04 21.36
C ASP A 281 -30.92 12.94 20.06
N LYS A 282 -31.15 14.08 19.36
CA LYS A 282 -31.87 14.08 18.07
C LYS A 282 -30.99 13.97 16.84
N LYS A 283 -29.65 14.18 16.96
CA LYS A 283 -28.73 14.17 15.81
C LYS A 283 -27.86 12.89 15.68
N GLU A 284 -27.74 12.10 16.75
CA GLU A 284 -26.94 10.86 16.71
C GLU A 284 -27.72 9.60 16.28
N SER A 285 -29.03 9.70 16.07
CA SER A 285 -29.88 8.59 15.59
C SER A 285 -29.92 8.45 14.05
N GLU A 286 -29.30 9.36 13.30
CA GLU A 286 -29.27 9.32 11.82
C GLU A 286 -27.93 8.83 11.22
N ASP A 287 -26.87 8.65 12.01
CA ASP A 287 -25.57 8.12 11.58
C ASP A 287 -25.35 6.66 12.02
N GLY A 288 -26.34 5.82 11.82
CA GLY A 288 -26.28 4.38 12.03
C GLY A 288 -25.93 3.64 10.71
N ASP A 289 -24.80 2.92 10.76
CA ASP A 289 -24.42 1.77 9.95
C ASP A 289 -24.73 1.83 8.44
N GLY A 290 -23.71 2.22 7.65
CA GLY A 290 -23.59 1.81 6.27
C GLY A 290 -22.60 0.65 6.17
N GLU A 291 -23.06 -0.58 6.27
CA GLU A 291 -22.34 -1.74 5.78
C GLU A 291 -22.30 -1.73 4.25
N ASP A 292 -21.11 -2.02 3.72
CA ASP A 292 -20.89 -2.28 2.30
C ASP A 292 -21.83 -3.38 1.78
N SER A 293 -22.64 -3.05 0.80
CA SER A 293 -23.23 -4.04 -0.12
C SER A 293 -23.10 -3.52 -1.54
N GLU A 294 -22.28 -4.23 -2.30
CA GLU A 294 -22.28 -4.19 -3.76
C GLU A 294 -23.66 -4.56 -4.32
N GLY A 295 -24.08 -3.82 -5.32
CA GLY A 295 -24.99 -4.38 -6.28
C GLY A 295 -26.13 -3.51 -6.78
N THR A 296 -26.03 -3.20 -8.05
CA THR A 296 -27.05 -2.98 -9.08
C THR A 296 -27.75 -1.64 -9.18
N GLU A 297 -27.61 -1.16 -10.38
CA GLU A 297 -28.24 -0.05 -11.06
C GLU A 297 -29.76 0.05 -10.91
N ASP A 298 -30.15 1.25 -10.92
CA ASP A 298 -31.40 1.90 -11.40
C ASP A 298 -32.24 2.59 -10.31
N GLY A 299 -32.59 3.84 -10.62
CA GLY A 299 -33.71 4.53 -9.99
C GLY A 299 -33.35 5.72 -9.12
N THR A 300 -33.32 6.90 -9.78
CA THR A 300 -33.72 8.22 -9.28
C THR A 300 -33.85 8.36 -7.75
N THR A 301 -32.75 8.58 -7.05
CA THR A 301 -32.78 9.08 -5.68
C THR A 301 -32.86 10.59 -5.70
N THR A 302 -34.05 11.11 -5.46
CA THR A 302 -34.26 12.48 -5.00
C THR A 302 -33.48 12.70 -3.69
N LYS A 303 -32.29 13.32 -3.79
CA LYS A 303 -31.57 13.84 -2.63
C LYS A 303 -32.56 14.78 -1.90
N LYS A 304 -32.96 14.40 -0.68
CA LYS A 304 -33.58 15.35 0.26
C LYS A 304 -32.63 16.53 0.40
N VAL A 305 -32.97 17.63 -0.24
CA VAL A 305 -32.28 18.89 -0.03
C VAL A 305 -32.63 19.30 1.41
N GLU A 306 -31.66 19.16 2.33
CA GLU A 306 -31.74 19.76 3.65
C GLU A 306 -32.01 21.25 3.41
N LYS A 307 -33.16 21.72 3.88
CA LYS A 307 -33.48 23.11 3.88
C LYS A 307 -32.39 23.83 4.69
N ALA A 308 -31.53 24.57 3.99
CA ALA A 308 -30.55 25.43 4.63
C ALA A 308 -31.30 26.38 5.55
N GLN A 309 -30.94 26.41 6.83
CA GLN A 309 -31.44 27.44 7.74
C GLN A 309 -30.94 28.78 7.21
N ALA A 310 -31.87 29.57 6.65
CA ALA A 310 -31.59 30.94 6.28
C ALA A 310 -31.51 31.78 7.56
N ASP A 311 -30.52 32.66 7.64
CA ASP A 311 -30.44 33.70 8.64
C ASP A 311 -31.70 34.63 8.49
N PRO A 312 -32.17 35.31 9.56
CA PRO A 312 -33.31 36.25 9.48
C PRO A 312 -33.21 37.24 8.33
N ASP A 313 -31.99 37.55 7.87
CA ASP A 313 -31.71 38.46 6.76
C ASP A 313 -31.72 37.78 5.37
N GLY A 314 -32.11 36.51 5.27
CA GLY A 314 -32.24 35.76 4.02
C GLY A 314 -30.95 35.27 3.39
N TYR A 315 -29.82 35.41 4.06
CA TYR A 315 -28.55 34.88 3.58
C TYR A 315 -28.42 33.41 3.95
N GLN A 316 -28.07 32.57 2.99
CA GLN A 316 -27.70 31.20 3.25
C GLN A 316 -26.32 31.14 3.92
N VAL A 317 -26.23 30.60 5.13
CA VAL A 317 -24.96 30.39 5.81
C VAL A 317 -24.17 29.28 5.09
N PHE A 318 -23.14 29.67 4.35
CA PHE A 318 -22.21 28.71 3.75
C PHE A 318 -21.34 28.07 4.86
N LYS A 319 -21.61 26.82 5.15
CA LYS A 319 -20.71 26.01 6.01
C LYS A 319 -19.48 25.63 5.18
N MET A 320 -18.36 26.30 5.42
CA MET A 320 -17.08 25.99 4.80
C MET A 320 -16.55 24.65 5.35
N PRO A 321 -16.68 23.52 4.62
CA PRO A 321 -16.13 22.25 5.08
C PRO A 321 -14.61 22.27 4.89
N TRP A 322 -13.90 21.96 5.94
CA TRP A 322 -12.45 21.81 5.93
C TRP A 322 -12.01 20.58 6.69
N SER A 323 -10.89 20.03 6.30
CA SER A 323 -10.20 18.97 7.00
C SER A 323 -8.69 19.22 6.99
N LEU A 324 -8.06 19.00 8.11
CA LEU A 324 -6.62 19.12 8.29
C LEU A 324 -6.12 17.85 8.98
N SER A 325 -5.34 17.06 8.27
CA SER A 325 -4.76 15.81 8.76
C SER A 325 -3.30 16.00 9.06
N PHE A 326 -2.90 15.62 10.26
CA PHE A 326 -1.51 15.54 10.70
C PHE A 326 -1.11 14.07 10.77
N SER A 327 0.04 13.75 10.19
CA SER A 327 0.66 12.45 10.29
C SER A 327 2.08 12.61 10.82
N TYR A 328 2.32 12.08 12.01
CA TYR A 328 3.68 12.01 12.55
C TYR A 328 4.18 10.58 12.43
N SER A 329 5.39 10.41 11.91
CA SER A 329 6.04 9.11 11.85
C SER A 329 7.40 9.13 12.53
N PHE A 330 7.67 8.03 13.23
CA PHE A 330 8.93 7.78 13.91
C PHE A 330 9.42 6.39 13.53
N ASN A 331 10.68 6.29 13.06
CA ASN A 331 11.27 5.03 12.66
C ASN A 331 12.65 4.84 13.30
N ILE A 332 12.89 3.64 13.79
CA ILE A 332 14.18 3.14 14.23
C ILE A 332 14.60 2.02 13.29
N ARG A 333 15.81 2.02 12.82
CA ARG A 333 16.37 0.94 11.99
C ARG A 333 17.84 0.72 12.26
N GLU A 334 18.34 -0.47 11.96
CA GLU A 334 19.78 -0.77 11.97
C GLU A 334 20.53 0.19 11.03
N ASP A 335 21.59 0.81 11.54
CA ASP A 335 22.49 1.66 10.76
C ASP A 335 23.68 0.84 10.26
N ARG A 336 23.55 0.27 9.08
CA ARG A 336 24.58 -0.56 8.46
C ARG A 336 25.73 0.26 7.85
N THR A 337 25.67 1.58 7.91
CA THR A 337 26.78 2.45 7.49
C THR A 337 27.85 2.56 8.58
N LYS A 338 27.48 2.25 9.81
CA LYS A 338 28.38 2.25 10.97
C LYS A 338 28.96 0.86 11.22
N PRO A 339 30.13 0.78 11.87
CA PRO A 339 30.72 -0.50 12.21
C PRO A 339 29.83 -1.29 13.18
N ILE A 340 29.79 -2.61 12.96
CA ILE A 340 29.08 -3.51 13.86
C ILE A 340 29.81 -3.62 15.19
N ASN A 341 29.08 -3.72 16.28
CA ASN A 341 29.64 -4.10 17.56
C ASN A 341 29.99 -5.61 17.51
N ARG A 342 31.28 -5.92 17.47
CA ARG A 342 31.79 -7.30 17.32
C ARG A 342 31.42 -8.21 18.49
N TYR A 343 31.21 -7.64 19.67
CA TYR A 343 30.84 -8.44 20.84
C TYR A 343 29.36 -8.85 20.82
N SER A 344 28.47 -7.94 20.51
CA SER A 344 27.01 -8.20 20.45
C SER A 344 26.54 -8.68 19.10
N MET A 345 27.35 -8.56 18.04
CA MET A 345 26.97 -8.81 16.64
C MET A 345 25.71 -8.02 16.25
N ARG A 346 25.67 -6.73 16.64
CA ARG A 346 24.55 -5.81 16.36
C ARG A 346 25.09 -4.53 15.77
N TYR A 347 24.38 -4.00 14.78
CA TYR A 347 24.60 -2.63 14.32
C TYR A 347 23.98 -1.63 15.29
N PRO A 348 24.53 -0.43 15.40
CA PRO A 348 23.87 0.66 16.10
C PRO A 348 22.57 1.01 15.38
N PHE A 349 21.64 1.62 16.10
CA PHE A 349 20.39 2.08 15.52
C PHE A 349 20.48 3.55 15.11
N THR A 350 19.79 3.88 14.03
CA THR A 350 19.46 5.24 13.65
C THR A 350 17.96 5.45 13.76
N TYR A 351 17.53 6.65 14.07
CA TYR A 351 16.12 7.01 14.15
C TYR A 351 15.85 8.20 13.25
N THR A 352 14.70 8.16 12.61
CA THR A 352 14.19 9.23 11.77
C THR A 352 12.78 9.56 12.20
N HIS A 353 12.45 10.84 12.19
CA HIS A 353 11.09 11.27 12.46
C HIS A 353 10.70 12.44 11.57
N ASN A 354 9.46 12.44 11.15
CA ASN A 354 8.91 13.47 10.31
C ASN A 354 7.44 13.73 10.64
N ILE A 355 6.99 14.92 10.28
CA ILE A 355 5.59 15.29 10.36
C ILE A 355 5.10 15.68 8.96
N ASN A 356 3.94 15.19 8.58
CA ASN A 356 3.26 15.56 7.35
C ASN A 356 1.91 16.16 7.68
N MET A 357 1.52 17.16 6.91
CA MET A 357 0.23 17.85 7.00
C MET A 357 -0.46 17.82 5.64
N ASN A 358 -1.71 17.40 5.63
CA ASN A 358 -2.57 17.47 4.47
C ASN A 358 -3.83 18.26 4.84
N GLY A 359 -4.16 19.27 4.07
CA GLY A 359 -5.36 20.06 4.29
C GLY A 359 -6.21 20.14 3.05
N ASN A 360 -7.52 20.17 3.24
CA ASN A 360 -8.50 20.43 2.21
C ASN A 360 -9.55 21.39 2.75
N VAL A 361 -9.86 22.44 1.98
CA VAL A 361 -10.82 23.48 2.35
C VAL A 361 -11.71 23.77 1.13
N LYS A 362 -13.02 23.65 1.28
CA LYS A 362 -13.98 24.19 0.31
C LYS A 362 -14.29 25.62 0.67
N ILE A 363 -13.71 26.58 -0.06
CA ILE A 363 -13.90 28.01 0.17
C ILE A 363 -15.30 28.44 -0.28
N SER A 364 -15.84 27.80 -1.32
CA SER A 364 -17.21 27.95 -1.80
C SER A 364 -17.66 26.65 -2.47
N ASN A 365 -18.91 26.62 -2.99
CA ASN A 365 -19.39 25.44 -3.73
C ASN A 365 -18.50 25.06 -4.92
N ASN A 366 -17.86 26.04 -5.54
CA ASN A 366 -17.09 25.88 -6.76
C ASN A 366 -15.58 26.01 -6.54
N TRP A 367 -15.13 26.44 -5.36
CA TRP A 367 -13.72 26.60 -5.05
C TRP A 367 -13.25 25.59 -4.00
N SER A 368 -12.19 24.87 -4.30
CA SER A 368 -11.49 24.03 -3.34
C SER A 368 -9.99 24.34 -3.31
N LEU A 369 -9.45 24.29 -2.12
CA LEU A 369 -8.02 24.45 -1.83
C LEU A 369 -7.54 23.19 -1.15
N SER A 370 -6.50 22.57 -1.67
CA SER A 370 -5.79 21.48 -1.01
C SER A 370 -4.32 21.84 -0.86
N PHE A 371 -3.73 21.45 0.25
CA PHE A 371 -2.30 21.59 0.45
C PHE A 371 -1.71 20.35 1.11
N ASN A 372 -0.46 20.09 0.80
CA ASN A 372 0.36 19.05 1.40
C ASN A 372 1.72 19.64 1.74
N SER A 373 2.17 19.44 2.97
CA SER A 373 3.47 19.90 3.46
C SER A 373 3.98 18.97 4.54
N GLY A 374 5.24 19.08 4.90
CA GLY A 374 5.80 18.33 6.01
C GLY A 374 7.14 18.91 6.45
N TYR A 375 7.67 18.33 7.50
CA TYR A 375 8.97 18.68 8.04
C TYR A 375 9.76 17.43 8.40
N ASP A 376 10.98 17.33 7.91
CA ASP A 376 11.93 16.29 8.26
C ASP A 376 12.85 16.83 9.37
N PHE A 377 12.75 16.25 10.55
CA PHE A 377 13.54 16.71 11.72
C PHE A 377 15.00 16.30 11.62
N GLN A 378 15.35 15.27 10.85
CA GLN A 378 16.72 14.84 10.67
C GLN A 378 17.45 15.73 9.66
N ALA A 379 16.83 16.00 8.53
CA ALA A 379 17.33 16.93 7.53
C ALA A 379 17.17 18.40 7.98
N LYS A 380 16.27 18.67 8.94
CA LYS A 380 15.88 20.02 9.41
C LYS A 380 15.32 20.88 8.28
N GLU A 381 14.60 20.26 7.37
CA GLU A 381 14.07 20.90 6.17
C GLU A 381 12.57 20.67 6.03
N ILE A 382 11.88 21.65 5.41
CA ILE A 382 10.51 21.48 4.97
C ILE A 382 10.52 20.54 3.75
N THR A 383 9.70 19.52 3.79
CA THR A 383 9.55 18.58 2.67
C THR A 383 8.88 19.25 1.47
N GLN A 384 8.80 18.54 0.36
CA GLN A 384 8.11 19.06 -0.83
C GLN A 384 6.70 19.52 -0.47
N THR A 385 6.47 20.83 -0.56
CA THR A 385 5.18 21.44 -0.25
C THR A 385 4.43 21.68 -1.55
N SER A 386 3.18 21.27 -1.62
CA SER A 386 2.31 21.53 -2.74
C SER A 386 0.99 22.13 -2.29
N CYS A 387 0.51 23.10 -3.06
CA CYS A 387 -0.79 23.74 -2.86
C CYS A 387 -1.53 23.72 -4.19
N THR A 388 -2.76 23.22 -4.18
CA THR A 388 -3.59 23.17 -5.38
C THR A 388 -4.90 23.88 -5.12
N ILE A 389 -5.21 24.85 -5.96
CA ILE A 389 -6.49 25.55 -5.99
C ILE A 389 -7.24 25.05 -7.20
N SER A 390 -8.47 24.61 -7.02
CA SER A 390 -9.35 24.24 -8.13
C SER A 390 -10.67 25.01 -8.07
N ARG A 391 -11.15 25.32 -9.28
CA ARG A 391 -12.45 26.01 -9.46
C ARG A 391 -13.24 25.33 -10.56
N ASP A 392 -14.47 25.00 -10.24
CA ASP A 392 -15.45 24.59 -11.24
C ASP A 392 -16.08 25.85 -11.88
N LEU A 393 -15.88 25.98 -13.18
CA LEU A 393 -16.41 27.08 -14.00
C LEU A 393 -17.62 26.61 -14.84
N HIS A 394 -18.34 25.60 -14.37
CA HIS A 394 -19.48 24.98 -15.05
C HIS A 394 -19.12 24.17 -16.29
N CYS A 395 -18.64 24.79 -17.34
CA CYS A 395 -18.19 24.12 -18.57
C CYS A 395 -16.70 23.77 -18.56
N PHE A 396 -15.92 24.41 -17.71
CA PHE A 396 -14.48 24.25 -17.58
C PHE A 396 -14.07 24.01 -16.13
N ASN A 397 -12.97 23.32 -15.94
CA ASN A 397 -12.31 23.18 -14.65
C ASN A 397 -10.96 23.90 -14.70
N LEU A 398 -10.77 24.84 -13.77
CA LEU A 398 -9.49 25.50 -13.54
C LEU A 398 -8.79 24.79 -12.39
N SER A 399 -7.55 24.38 -12.58
CA SER A 399 -6.68 23.84 -11.55
C SER A 399 -5.33 24.56 -11.58
N ALA A 400 -4.93 25.13 -10.47
CA ALA A 400 -3.63 25.75 -10.28
C ALA A 400 -2.86 25.05 -9.17
N SER A 401 -1.75 24.42 -9.49
CA SER A 401 -0.85 23.75 -8.54
C SER A 401 0.44 24.54 -8.40
N LEU A 402 0.83 24.79 -7.15
CA LEU A 402 2.02 25.53 -6.78
C LEU A 402 2.85 24.70 -5.80
N SER A 403 4.15 24.61 -6.02
CA SER A 403 5.11 24.03 -5.08
C SER A 403 6.20 25.05 -4.73
N PRO A 404 6.02 25.84 -3.65
CA PRO A 404 6.94 26.92 -3.28
C PRO A 404 8.16 26.42 -2.49
N PHE A 405 8.04 25.31 -1.75
CA PHE A 405 9.08 24.76 -0.88
C PHE A 405 9.40 23.32 -1.24
N GLY A 406 10.64 22.91 -0.97
CA GLY A 406 11.16 21.58 -1.26
C GLY A 406 12.21 21.60 -2.36
N ARG A 407 12.64 20.41 -2.78
CA ARG A 407 13.72 20.21 -3.77
C ARG A 407 13.35 20.74 -5.16
N TRP A 408 12.07 20.67 -5.52
CA TRP A 408 11.56 21.08 -6.82
C TRP A 408 10.51 22.17 -6.64
N LYS A 409 10.77 23.35 -7.18
CA LYS A 409 9.83 24.47 -7.20
C LYS A 409 9.16 24.51 -8.57
N TYR A 410 7.85 24.51 -8.61
CA TYR A 410 7.10 24.57 -9.86
C TYR A 410 5.72 25.22 -9.67
N TYR A 411 5.16 25.68 -10.74
CA TYR A 411 3.74 25.94 -10.85
C TYR A 411 3.16 25.30 -12.10
N ASN A 412 1.91 24.93 -12.04
CA ASN A 412 1.13 24.41 -13.15
C ASN A 412 -0.29 24.99 -13.08
N VAL A 413 -0.74 25.62 -14.14
CA VAL A 413 -2.10 26.12 -14.28
C VAL A 413 -2.73 25.42 -15.47
N THR A 414 -3.83 24.76 -15.25
CA THR A 414 -4.56 24.00 -16.26
C THR A 414 -6.03 24.46 -16.28
N ILE A 415 -6.53 24.77 -17.46
CA ILE A 415 -7.95 24.98 -17.73
C ILE A 415 -8.37 23.89 -18.72
N ARG A 416 -9.38 23.11 -18.36
CA ARG A 416 -9.84 21.96 -19.17
C ARG A 416 -11.35 21.96 -19.26
N ALA A 417 -11.89 21.59 -20.44
CA ALA A 417 -13.32 21.38 -20.62
C ALA A 417 -13.83 20.17 -19.80
N ASN A 418 -15.00 20.30 -19.20
CA ASN A 418 -15.62 19.24 -18.39
C ASN A 418 -16.26 18.15 -19.26
N ALA A 419 -16.65 18.45 -20.51
CA ALA A 419 -17.27 17.50 -21.40
C ALA A 419 -16.26 16.41 -21.82
N SER A 420 -16.65 15.14 -21.74
CA SER A 420 -15.79 14.00 -22.07
C SER A 420 -15.29 14.01 -23.52
N ILE A 421 -16.11 14.50 -24.45
CA ILE A 421 -15.75 14.62 -25.88
C ILE A 421 -14.72 15.75 -26.12
N LEU A 422 -14.65 16.73 -25.23
CA LEU A 422 -13.78 17.91 -25.36
C LEU A 422 -12.60 17.86 -24.38
N GLN A 423 -12.25 16.72 -23.84
CA GLN A 423 -11.16 16.60 -22.86
C GLN A 423 -9.79 16.99 -23.40
N ASP A 424 -9.59 16.94 -24.71
CA ASP A 424 -8.37 17.39 -25.39
C ASP A 424 -8.30 18.92 -25.49
N LEU A 425 -9.43 19.61 -25.29
CA LEU A 425 -9.48 21.07 -25.21
C LEU A 425 -9.00 21.51 -23.83
N LYS A 426 -7.70 21.69 -23.72
CA LYS A 426 -7.03 22.13 -22.49
C LYS A 426 -6.01 23.21 -22.79
N TYR A 427 -5.93 24.17 -21.89
CA TYR A 427 -4.81 25.11 -21.80
C TYR A 427 -3.98 24.72 -20.58
N GLU A 428 -2.69 24.52 -20.77
CA GLU A 428 -1.76 24.15 -19.71
C GLU A 428 -0.53 25.05 -19.75
N GLN A 429 -0.26 25.76 -18.67
CA GLN A 429 0.96 26.51 -18.48
C GLN A 429 1.69 26.00 -17.25
N ARG A 430 2.91 25.57 -17.44
CA ARG A 430 3.75 25.05 -16.36
C ARG A 430 5.15 25.66 -16.42
N SER A 431 5.75 25.82 -15.25
CA SER A 431 7.16 26.15 -15.10
C SER A 431 7.79 25.20 -14.10
N GLN A 432 8.93 24.67 -14.46
CA GLN A 432 9.75 23.86 -13.56
C GLN A 432 11.13 24.50 -13.50
N THR A 433 11.55 24.88 -12.30
CA THR A 433 12.91 25.40 -12.09
C THR A 433 13.77 24.24 -11.63
N GLN A 434 14.68 23.78 -12.51
CA GLN A 434 15.77 22.91 -12.10
C GLN A 434 16.86 23.79 -11.49
N SER A 435 17.27 23.48 -10.26
CA SER A 435 18.33 24.22 -9.56
C SER A 435 19.76 23.93 -10.05
N ASN A 436 19.92 23.18 -11.15
CA ASN A 436 21.23 22.79 -11.71
C ASN A 436 21.36 23.18 -13.19
N ILE A 437 21.28 24.45 -13.50
CA ILE A 437 21.91 24.96 -14.73
C ILE A 437 23.32 25.36 -14.32
N GLN A 438 24.30 24.48 -14.52
CA GLN A 438 25.69 24.86 -14.54
C GLN A 438 25.92 25.57 -15.90
N TRP A 439 26.12 26.87 -15.85
CA TRP A 439 26.64 27.61 -16.98
C TRP A 439 28.14 27.32 -17.04
N TYR A 440 28.60 26.70 -18.11
CA TYR A 440 30.01 26.58 -18.44
C TYR A 440 30.49 27.86 -19.13
#